data_df067d18f4d8cfa69bb3e3ed771e386b
#
_entry.id   df067d18f4d8cfa69bb3e3ed771e386b
#
_cell.length_a   1.000
_cell.length_b   1.000
_cell.length_c   1.000
_cell.angle_alpha   90.00
_cell.angle_beta   90.00
_cell.angle_gamma   90.00
#
_symmetry.space_group_name_H-M   'P 1'
#
loop_
_entity.id
_entity.type
_entity.pdbx_description
1 polymer ?
#
loop_
_entity_poly.entity_id
_entity_poly.type
_entity_poly.pdbx_seq_one_letter_code
_entity_poly.pdbx_strand_id
1 'polypeptide(L)'
;MGYTEDIILIQRGRRENMSDKPRRWKAVGVLDIGSNYVRMGIYQAGKGGAQRLELLEHPLRIGHEVFTSGRISVETVRRLSEILRGYSQVMKEYGVTEYRAIATTALREARNRAYVVDQLKTQNNLVVE
;
A
#
# COMPACT_ATOMS: atom_id res chain seq x y z
N MET A 1 6.96 10.50 -14.56
CA MET A 1 7.01 9.69 -14.23
C MET A 1 6.01 9.15 -13.45
N GLY A 2 5.47 8.55 -13.76
CA GLY A 2 4.44 7.91 -13.63
C GLY A 2 3.77 7.31 -12.46
N TYR A 3 4.01 7.71 -11.34
CA TYR A 3 3.30 7.18 -10.21
C TYR A 3 1.81 7.52 -10.22
N THR A 4 1.45 8.66 -10.79
CA THR A 4 0.06 9.08 -10.82
C THR A 4 -0.82 8.16 -11.66
N GLU A 5 -0.24 7.50 -12.65
CA GLU A 5 -0.99 6.59 -13.50
C GLU A 5 -1.22 5.23 -12.85
N ASP A 6 -0.40 4.90 -11.87
CA ASP A 6 -0.45 3.62 -11.19
C ASP A 6 -1.19 3.69 -9.87
N ILE A 7 -1.78 4.83 -9.58
CA ILE A 7 -2.47 5.01 -8.33
C ILE A 7 -3.76 4.25 -8.33
N ILE A 8 -3.87 3.42 -7.35
CA ILE A 8 -5.07 2.70 -7.16
C ILE A 8 -5.54 3.07 -5.80
N LEU A 9 -6.60 3.80 -5.78
CA LEU A 9 -7.18 4.22 -4.55
C LEU A 9 -7.77 3.04 -3.84
N ILE A 10 -7.30 2.83 -2.67
CA ILE A 10 -7.77 1.78 -1.90
C ILE A 10 -8.74 2.33 -0.91
N GLN A 11 -9.20 1.69 -0.12
CA GLN A 11 -10.13 1.91 0.88
C GLN A 11 -9.79 3.10 1.77
N ARG A 12 -10.71 3.99 1.94
CA ARG A 12 -10.64 4.94 3.02
C ARG A 12 -11.01 4.20 4.29
N GLY A 13 -10.01 3.84 5.04
CA GLY A 13 -10.25 3.32 6.35
C GLY A 13 -10.73 4.45 7.24
N ARG A 14 -11.99 4.47 7.54
CA ARG A 14 -12.51 5.41 8.49
C ARG A 14 -12.54 4.75 9.84
N ARG A 15 -11.69 5.22 10.72
CA ARG A 15 -11.81 4.84 12.11
C ARG A 15 -12.83 5.76 12.74
N GLU A 16 -13.89 5.21 13.24
CA GLU A 16 -14.76 5.96 14.09
C GLU A 16 -14.00 6.28 15.37
N ASN A 17 -13.78 7.53 15.58
CA ASN A 17 -13.11 7.99 16.75
C ASN A 17 -14.14 8.38 17.78
N MET A 18 -14.00 7.82 18.93
CA MET A 18 -14.90 8.10 20.05
C MET A 18 -14.85 9.54 20.55
N SER A 19 -13.80 10.27 20.18
CA SER A 19 -13.74 11.67 20.51
C SER A 19 -14.04 12.47 19.25
N ASP A 20 -15.17 13.13 19.21
CA ASP A 20 -15.59 14.00 18.12
C ASP A 20 -14.77 15.27 17.98
N LYS A 21 -13.63 15.34 18.60
CA LYS A 21 -12.78 16.50 18.48
C LYS A 21 -12.05 16.50 17.16
N PRO A 22 -12.18 17.57 16.34
CA PRO A 22 -11.40 17.68 15.12
C PRO A 22 -9.93 17.63 15.48
N ARG A 23 -9.24 16.66 14.97
CA ARG A 23 -7.81 16.57 15.16
C ARG A 23 -7.12 17.61 14.31
N ARG A 24 -6.20 18.34 14.93
CA ARG A 24 -5.31 19.25 14.21
C ARG A 24 -4.45 18.50 13.21
N TRP A 25 -4.18 17.23 13.49
CA TRP A 25 -3.29 16.38 12.72
C TRP A 25 -3.99 15.13 12.29
N LYS A 26 -3.71 14.72 11.08
CA LYS A 26 -4.27 13.54 10.50
C LYS A 26 -3.13 12.65 10.04
N ALA A 27 -3.11 11.42 10.50
CA ALA A 27 -2.13 10.45 10.03
C ALA A 27 -2.64 9.80 8.75
N VAL A 28 -1.84 9.86 7.71
CA VAL A 28 -2.16 9.26 6.41
C VAL A 28 -1.06 8.31 6.01
N GLY A 29 -1.44 7.26 5.28
CA GLY A 29 -0.50 6.24 4.82
C GLY A 29 -0.42 6.19 3.32
N VAL A 30 0.76 5.86 2.82
CA VAL A 30 0.99 5.62 1.39
C VAL A 30 1.72 4.29 1.26
N LEU A 31 1.12 3.37 0.53
CA LEU A 31 1.73 2.08 0.21
C LEU A 31 2.18 2.11 -1.25
N ASP A 32 3.41 1.71 -1.48
CA ASP A 32 3.99 1.67 -2.81
C ASP A 32 4.46 0.25 -3.10
N ILE A 33 3.76 -0.43 -3.99
CA ILE A 33 4.12 -1.78 -4.42
C ILE A 33 4.95 -1.64 -5.68
N GLY A 34 6.26 -1.50 -5.48
CA GLY A 34 7.20 -1.30 -6.56
C GLY A 34 7.76 -2.58 -7.12
N SER A 35 8.64 -2.45 -8.11
CA SER A 35 9.26 -3.61 -8.76
C SER A 35 10.26 -4.34 -7.88
N ASN A 36 10.92 -3.63 -6.98
CA ASN A 36 11.99 -4.20 -6.15
C ASN A 36 11.74 -4.08 -4.67
N TYR A 37 10.85 -3.19 -4.27
CA TYR A 37 10.56 -2.90 -2.87
C TYR A 37 9.08 -2.65 -2.70
N VAL A 38 8.59 -3.02 -1.53
CA VAL A 38 7.27 -2.62 -1.07
C VAL A 38 7.50 -1.62 0.06
N ARG A 39 7.03 -0.41 -0.13
CA ARG A 39 7.27 0.68 0.81
C ARG A 39 5.98 1.15 1.45
N MET A 40 6.12 1.65 2.66
CA MET A 40 5.01 2.32 3.33
C MET A 40 5.54 3.57 4.00
N GLY A 41 4.91 4.68 3.70
CA GLY A 41 5.17 5.93 4.40
C GLY A 41 3.97 6.32 5.24
N ILE A 42 4.22 6.82 6.43
CA ILE A 42 3.18 7.38 7.28
C ILE A 42 3.51 8.85 7.48
N TYR A 43 2.53 9.69 7.24
CA TYR A 43 2.70 11.13 7.29
C TYR A 43 1.66 11.74 8.21
N GLN A 44 2.08 12.76 8.92
CA GLN A 44 1.19 13.59 9.70
C GLN A 44 0.89 14.82 8.86
N ALA A 45 -0.35 14.96 8.46
CA ALA A 45 -0.80 16.07 7.63
C ALA A 45 -1.64 17.02 8.46
N GLY A 46 -1.40 18.30 8.29
CA GLY A 46 -2.14 19.32 9.01
C GLY A 46 -1.91 20.70 8.41
N LYS A 47 -2.38 21.70 9.14
CA LYS A 47 -2.25 23.09 8.74
C LYS A 47 -0.77 23.46 8.75
N GLY A 48 -0.20 23.68 7.60
CA GLY A 48 1.22 24.00 7.48
C GLY A 48 2.08 22.92 6.85
N GLY A 49 1.48 21.83 6.35
CA GLY A 49 2.19 20.84 5.58
C GLY A 49 2.09 19.42 6.13
N ALA A 50 3.00 18.59 5.69
CA ALA A 50 3.06 17.20 6.07
C ALA A 50 4.44 16.87 6.61
N GLN A 51 4.47 16.02 7.61
CA GLN A 51 5.71 15.52 8.20
C GLN A 51 5.70 14.01 8.13
N ARG A 52 6.81 13.44 7.66
CA ARG A 52 6.94 11.99 7.64
C ARG A 52 7.21 11.47 9.03
N LEU A 53 6.39 10.53 9.47
CA LEU A 53 6.54 9.89 10.77
C LEU A 53 7.25 8.56 10.67
N GLU A 54 7.04 7.85 9.55
CA GLU A 54 7.59 6.51 9.39
C GLU A 54 7.82 6.23 7.91
N LEU A 55 8.86 5.50 7.61
CA LEU A 55 9.10 4.96 6.27
C LEU A 55 9.66 3.55 6.43
N LEU A 56 8.94 2.58 5.93
CA LEU A 56 9.35 1.19 5.95
C LEU A 56 9.51 0.68 4.52
N GLU A 57 10.55 -0.11 4.32
CA GLU A 57 10.82 -0.72 3.03
C GLU A 57 11.08 -2.20 3.23
N HIS A 58 10.57 -3.00 2.32
CA HIS A 58 10.83 -4.43 2.33
C HIS A 58 11.14 -4.89 0.90
N PRO A 59 12.29 -5.54 0.67
CA PRO A 59 12.63 -6.00 -0.66
C PRO A 59 11.68 -7.13 -1.11
N LEU A 60 11.20 -6.99 -2.32
CA LEU A 60 10.41 -8.03 -2.97
C LEU A 60 10.54 -7.82 -4.47
N ARG A 61 11.15 -8.78 -5.16
CA ARG A 61 11.53 -8.62 -6.56
C ARG A 61 10.41 -9.01 -7.52
N ILE A 62 9.31 -8.30 -7.45
CA ILE A 62 8.16 -8.52 -8.32
C ILE A 62 8.54 -8.27 -9.78
N GLY A 63 9.33 -7.22 -10.02
CA GLY A 63 9.73 -6.86 -11.37
C GLY A 63 10.54 -7.97 -12.05
N HIS A 64 11.41 -8.62 -11.34
CA HIS A 64 12.18 -9.72 -11.89
C HIS A 64 11.28 -10.88 -12.34
N GLU A 65 10.31 -11.26 -11.54
CA GLU A 65 9.38 -12.33 -11.91
C GLU A 65 8.55 -11.97 -13.13
N VAL A 66 8.00 -10.78 -13.14
CA VAL A 66 7.16 -10.34 -14.25
C VAL A 66 7.98 -10.20 -15.52
N PHE A 67 9.20 -9.69 -15.40
CA PHE A 67 10.06 -9.53 -16.55
C PHE A 67 10.46 -10.89 -17.15
N THR A 68 10.72 -11.88 -16.32
CA THR A 68 11.19 -13.18 -16.80
C THR A 68 10.06 -14.14 -17.16
N SER A 69 8.98 -14.14 -16.41
CA SER A 69 7.88 -15.10 -16.61
C SER A 69 6.56 -14.47 -17.02
N GLY A 70 6.44 -13.15 -16.91
CA GLY A 70 5.20 -12.44 -17.20
C GLY A 70 4.16 -12.55 -16.10
N ARG A 71 4.47 -13.19 -14.99
CA ARG A 71 3.52 -13.48 -13.93
C ARG A 71 4.15 -13.32 -12.57
N ILE A 72 3.31 -13.08 -11.58
CA ILE A 72 3.74 -13.08 -10.17
C ILE A 72 3.35 -14.43 -9.59
N SER A 73 4.31 -15.13 -9.00
CA SER A 73 4.08 -16.46 -8.44
C SER A 73 3.18 -16.38 -7.21
N VAL A 74 2.52 -17.51 -6.92
CA VAL A 74 1.70 -17.63 -5.71
C VAL A 74 2.55 -17.37 -4.45
N GLU A 75 3.77 -17.82 -4.46
CA GLU A 75 4.72 -17.58 -3.36
C GLU A 75 4.94 -16.09 -3.14
N THR A 76 5.21 -15.36 -4.22
CA THR A 76 5.45 -13.91 -4.13
C THR A 76 4.18 -13.17 -3.72
N VAL A 77 3.02 -13.59 -4.20
CA VAL A 77 1.75 -13.00 -3.77
C VAL A 77 1.56 -13.20 -2.26
N ARG A 78 1.88 -14.38 -1.76
CA ARG A 78 1.77 -14.67 -0.33
C ARG A 78 2.72 -13.78 0.48
N ARG A 79 3.96 -13.63 0.03
CA ARG A 79 4.93 -12.74 0.70
C ARG A 79 4.48 -11.29 0.67
N LEU A 80 3.96 -10.84 -0.46
CA LEU A 80 3.41 -9.49 -0.58
C LEU A 80 2.28 -9.29 0.42
N SER A 81 1.39 -10.26 0.52
CA SER A 81 0.27 -10.18 1.48
C SER A 81 0.77 -10.10 2.92
N GLU A 82 1.81 -10.85 3.28
CA GLU A 82 2.39 -10.81 4.61
C GLU A 82 3.00 -9.44 4.91
N ILE A 83 3.74 -8.87 3.95
CA ILE A 83 4.33 -7.55 4.10
C ILE A 83 3.24 -6.50 4.32
N LEU A 84 2.20 -6.54 3.50
CA LEU A 84 1.11 -5.58 3.60
C LEU A 84 0.33 -5.73 4.91
N ARG A 85 0.22 -6.94 5.41
CA ARG A 85 -0.41 -7.17 6.72
C ARG A 85 0.39 -6.51 7.83
N GLY A 86 1.71 -6.67 7.79
CA GLY A 86 2.60 -5.99 8.75
C GLY A 86 2.48 -4.48 8.65
N TYR A 87 2.43 -3.95 7.44
CA TYR A 87 2.26 -2.51 7.23
C TYR A 87 0.92 -2.01 7.73
N SER A 88 -0.14 -2.78 7.54
CA SER A 88 -1.47 -2.43 8.06
C SER A 88 -1.46 -2.34 9.57
N GLN A 89 -0.73 -3.23 10.22
CA GLN A 89 -0.62 -3.19 11.68
C GLN A 89 0.11 -1.93 12.15
N VAL A 90 1.19 -1.56 11.46
CA VAL A 90 1.91 -0.33 11.80
C VAL A 90 1.02 0.89 11.57
N MET A 91 0.28 0.93 10.48
CA MET A 91 -0.66 2.02 10.23
C MET A 91 -1.70 2.15 11.34
N LYS A 92 -2.18 1.03 11.84
CA LYS A 92 -3.10 1.02 12.98
C LYS A 92 -2.47 1.64 14.23
N GLU A 93 -1.24 1.29 14.50
CA GLU A 93 -0.52 1.80 15.67
C GLU A 93 -0.35 3.31 15.61
N TYR A 94 -0.18 3.86 14.42
CA TYR A 94 -0.08 5.30 14.21
C TYR A 94 -1.45 5.99 14.10
N GLY A 95 -2.53 5.25 14.15
CA GLY A 95 -3.86 5.84 14.03
C GLY A 95 -4.19 6.35 12.63
N VAL A 96 -3.62 5.74 11.61
CA VAL A 96 -3.89 6.11 10.21
C VAL A 96 -5.35 5.88 9.89
N THR A 97 -6.01 6.92 9.39
CA THR A 97 -7.43 6.87 9.01
C THR A 97 -7.65 6.83 7.52
N GLU A 98 -6.69 7.27 6.75
CA GLU A 98 -6.76 7.25 5.29
C GLU A 98 -5.43 6.78 4.73
N TYR A 99 -5.49 5.98 3.69
CA TYR A 99 -4.30 5.56 3.00
C TYR A 99 -4.58 5.33 1.52
N ARG A 100 -3.51 5.35 0.73
CA ARG A 100 -3.52 4.98 -0.68
C ARG A 100 -2.52 3.88 -0.91
N ALA A 101 -2.84 2.99 -1.83
CA ALA A 101 -1.85 2.05 -2.33
C ALA A 101 -1.62 2.30 -3.81
N ILE A 102 -0.37 2.28 -4.17
CA ILE A 102 0.10 2.53 -5.52
C ILE A 102 0.79 1.27 -6.00
N ALA A 103 0.40 0.77 -7.16
CA ALA A 103 1.13 -0.31 -7.79
C ALA A 103 1.84 0.24 -9.03
N THR A 104 3.11 -0.06 -9.13
CA THR A 104 3.90 0.39 -10.27
C THR A 104 3.88 -0.63 -11.39
N THR A 105 4.69 -0.41 -12.41
CA THR A 105 4.68 -1.12 -13.68
C THR A 105 4.67 -2.64 -13.55
N ALA A 106 5.44 -3.20 -12.64
CA ALA A 106 5.57 -4.65 -12.54
C ALA A 106 4.24 -5.34 -12.27
N LEU A 107 3.52 -4.89 -11.24
CA LEU A 107 2.21 -5.48 -10.94
C LEU A 107 1.23 -5.20 -12.07
N ARG A 108 1.25 -4.00 -12.60
CA ARG A 108 0.32 -3.61 -13.66
C ARG A 108 0.50 -4.44 -14.93
N GLU A 109 1.72 -4.83 -15.25
CA GLU A 109 2.02 -5.59 -16.45
C GLU A 109 1.97 -7.10 -16.26
N ALA A 110 1.78 -7.58 -15.06
CA ALA A 110 1.66 -9.00 -14.81
C ALA A 110 0.42 -9.58 -15.48
N ARG A 111 0.57 -10.71 -16.15
CA ARG A 111 -0.56 -11.36 -16.81
C ARG A 111 -1.63 -11.82 -15.83
N ASN A 112 -1.23 -12.16 -14.63
CA ASN A 112 -2.17 -12.54 -13.57
C ASN A 112 -2.48 -11.40 -12.61
N ARG A 113 -2.42 -10.17 -13.09
CA ARG A 113 -2.71 -8.98 -12.29
C ARG A 113 -4.05 -9.05 -11.57
N ALA A 114 -5.09 -9.48 -12.29
CA ALA A 114 -6.42 -9.54 -11.71
C ALA A 114 -6.48 -10.47 -10.51
N TYR A 115 -5.80 -11.61 -10.60
CA TYR A 115 -5.70 -12.54 -9.48
C TYR A 115 -4.99 -11.91 -8.29
N VAL A 116 -3.87 -11.23 -8.53
CA VAL A 116 -3.10 -10.62 -7.46
C VAL A 116 -3.93 -9.53 -6.76
N VAL A 117 -4.57 -8.68 -7.53
CA VAL A 117 -5.43 -7.61 -6.99
C VAL A 117 -6.55 -8.20 -6.14
N ASP A 118 -7.17 -9.27 -6.64
CA ASP A 118 -8.24 -9.95 -5.91
C ASP A 118 -7.74 -10.55 -4.60
N GLN A 119 -6.57 -11.15 -4.62
CA GLN A 119 -5.97 -11.73 -3.40
C GLN A 119 -5.67 -10.66 -2.36
N LEU A 120 -5.16 -9.52 -2.78
CA LEU A 120 -4.88 -8.42 -1.86
C LEU A 120 -6.17 -7.86 -1.25
N LYS A 121 -7.22 -7.78 -2.05
CA LYS A 121 -8.51 -7.35 -1.55
C LYS A 121 -9.06 -8.34 -0.53
N THR A 122 -8.99 -9.61 -0.84
CA THR A 122 -9.56 -10.66 0.01
C THR A 122 -8.78 -10.83 1.30
N GLN A 123 -7.45 -10.85 1.22
CA GLN A 123 -6.60 -11.16 2.37
C GLN A 123 -6.21 -9.93 3.18
N ASN A 124 -6.09 -8.79 2.54
CA ASN A 124 -5.60 -7.57 3.18
C ASN A 124 -6.63 -6.46 3.22
N ASN A 125 -7.78 -6.66 2.63
CA ASN A 125 -8.80 -5.63 2.49
C ASN A 125 -8.27 -4.40 1.76
N LEU A 126 -7.34 -4.62 0.84
CA LEU A 126 -6.74 -3.57 0.02
C LEU A 126 -7.33 -3.62 -1.37
N VAL A 127 -7.89 -2.52 -1.82
CA VAL A 127 -8.40 -2.40 -3.18
C VAL A 127 -7.32 -1.76 -4.03
N VAL A 128 -6.81 -2.55 -4.98
CA VAL A 128 -5.76 -2.11 -5.89
C VAL A 128 -6.35 -2.16 -7.29
N GLU A 129 -6.55 -1.02 -7.92
CA GLU A 129 -6.99 -0.97 -9.31
C GLU A 129 -5.85 -1.10 -10.28
#